data_c41cca2451055aa628f84a5edfbca587
#
_entry.id   c41cca2451055aa628f84a5edfbca587
#
_cell.length_a   1.000
_cell.length_b   1.000
_cell.length_c   1.000
_cell.angle_alpha   90.00
_cell.angle_beta   90.00
_cell.angle_gamma   90.00
#
_symmetry.space_group_name_H-M   'P 1'
#
loop_
_entity.id
_entity.type
_entity.pdbx_description
1 polymer ?
#
loop_
_entity_poly.entity_id
_entity_poly.type
_entity_poly.pdbx_seq_one_letter_code
_entity_poly.pdbx_strand_id
1 'polypeptide(L)'
;MSDEEAAVVEAAQVATAAYCAGDTDAFLPYIHPERTTFGPDGGRLASFDAAALRAGMAAGSVQAQVEWEGLQATIHDNVAVSTGYLVGTWTIGGDTREGRWRETIVWLRGGGGWQVSHLHVSECLA
;
A
#
# COMPACT_ATOMS: atom_id res chain seq x y z
N MET A 1 -5.01 -20.92 5.04
CA MET A 1 -3.97 -19.98 4.59
C MET A 1 -2.61 -20.58 4.89
N SER A 2 -1.70 -20.60 3.91
CA SER A 2 -0.33 -21.07 4.12
C SER A 2 0.47 -20.06 4.94
N ASP A 3 1.63 -20.49 5.47
CA ASP A 3 2.51 -19.59 6.21
C ASP A 3 3.02 -18.44 5.33
N GLU A 4 3.30 -18.71 4.06
CA GLU A 4 3.73 -17.67 3.13
C GLU A 4 2.62 -16.69 2.81
N GLU A 5 1.39 -17.16 2.63
CA GLU A 5 0.23 -16.27 2.44
C GLU A 5 0.02 -15.41 3.66
N ALA A 6 0.12 -16.00 4.87
CA ALA A 6 0.00 -15.25 6.12
C ALA A 6 1.10 -14.18 6.24
N ALA A 7 2.32 -14.48 5.79
CA ALA A 7 3.43 -13.53 5.81
C ALA A 7 3.16 -12.32 4.91
N VAL A 8 2.58 -12.53 3.74
CA VAL A 8 2.21 -11.42 2.84
C VAL A 8 1.08 -10.58 3.43
N VAL A 9 0.06 -11.23 3.99
CA VAL A 9 -1.03 -10.54 4.68
C VAL A 9 -0.49 -9.69 5.83
N GLU A 10 0.41 -10.25 6.64
CA GLU A 10 1.04 -9.52 7.73
C GLU A 10 1.86 -8.32 7.21
N ALA A 11 2.63 -8.52 6.13
CA ALA A 11 3.41 -7.43 5.53
C ALA A 11 2.50 -6.28 5.08
N ALA A 12 1.36 -6.59 4.46
CA ALA A 12 0.39 -5.58 4.06
C ALA A 12 -0.18 -4.83 5.28
N GLN A 13 -0.50 -5.54 6.35
CA GLN A 13 -1.03 -4.93 7.57
C GLN A 13 0.00 -4.05 8.25
N VAL A 14 1.24 -4.51 8.38
CA VAL A 14 2.32 -3.75 9.02
C VAL A 14 2.69 -2.52 8.20
N ALA A 15 2.82 -2.67 6.88
CA ALA A 15 3.11 -1.53 6.00
C ALA A 15 2.00 -0.48 6.06
N THR A 16 0.74 -0.90 6.05
CA THR A 16 -0.39 0.02 6.14
C THR A 16 -0.41 0.74 7.49
N ALA A 17 -0.12 0.02 8.59
CA ALA A 17 -0.05 0.64 9.91
C ALA A 17 1.05 1.71 9.98
N ALA A 18 2.22 1.43 9.39
CA ALA A 18 3.31 2.41 9.31
C ALA A 18 2.90 3.65 8.48
N TYR A 19 2.22 3.43 7.36
CA TYR A 19 1.71 4.52 6.53
C TYR A 19 0.70 5.37 7.32
N CYS A 20 -0.25 4.74 8.00
CA CYS A 20 -1.24 5.46 8.82
C CYS A 20 -0.61 6.23 9.98
N ALA A 21 0.50 5.73 10.52
CA ALA A 21 1.24 6.41 11.58
C ALA A 21 2.11 7.56 11.07
N GLY A 22 2.26 7.70 9.75
CA GLY A 22 3.18 8.66 9.15
C GLY A 22 4.63 8.30 9.37
N ASP A 23 4.91 7.03 9.66
CA ASP A 23 6.26 6.53 9.94
C ASP A 23 6.91 6.06 8.63
N THR A 24 7.50 7.00 7.92
CA THR A 24 8.11 6.73 6.62
C THR A 24 9.23 5.69 6.74
N ASP A 25 10.05 5.77 7.78
CA ASP A 25 11.17 4.83 7.95
C ASP A 25 10.71 3.39 8.18
N ALA A 26 9.59 3.19 8.88
CA ALA A 26 9.00 1.87 9.07
C ALA A 26 8.30 1.37 7.81
N PHE A 27 7.81 2.26 6.96
CA PHE A 27 7.11 1.94 5.73
C PHE A 27 8.05 1.53 4.59
N LEU A 28 9.14 2.26 4.40
CA LEU A 28 10.04 2.10 3.26
C LEU A 28 10.59 0.69 3.05
N PRO A 29 10.90 -0.11 4.10
CA PRO A 29 11.41 -1.47 3.88
C PRO A 29 10.45 -2.38 3.10
N TYR A 30 9.16 -2.08 3.10
CA TYR A 30 8.15 -2.86 2.39
C TYR A 30 7.96 -2.44 0.94
N ILE A 31 8.67 -1.40 0.48
CA ILE A 31 8.47 -0.83 -0.85
C ILE A 31 9.72 -1.08 -1.69
N HIS A 32 9.53 -1.74 -2.82
CA HIS A 32 10.60 -1.86 -3.81
C HIS A 32 10.92 -0.47 -4.37
N PRO A 33 12.20 -0.11 -4.54
CA PRO A 33 12.56 1.22 -5.04
C PRO A 33 11.99 1.56 -6.42
N GLU A 34 11.72 0.55 -7.22
CA GLU A 34 11.15 0.71 -8.56
C GLU A 34 9.64 0.46 -8.62
N ARG A 35 8.97 0.53 -7.46
CA ARG A 35 7.52 0.36 -7.39
C ARG A 35 6.79 1.30 -8.34
N THR A 36 5.79 0.76 -9.02
CA THR A 36 4.85 1.56 -9.81
C THR A 36 3.46 1.51 -9.18
N THR A 37 2.66 2.53 -9.43
CA THR A 37 1.34 2.66 -8.80
C THR A 37 0.34 3.27 -9.79
N PHE A 38 -0.86 2.67 -9.84
CA PHE A 38 -2.07 3.37 -10.25
C PHE A 38 -2.79 3.79 -8.97
N GLY A 39 -2.79 5.09 -8.69
CA GLY A 39 -3.36 5.62 -7.47
C GLY A 39 -4.86 5.86 -7.53
N PRO A 40 -5.47 6.22 -6.40
CA PRO A 40 -6.92 6.41 -6.31
C PRO A 40 -7.42 7.67 -7.00
N ASP A 41 -6.54 8.53 -7.48
CA ASP A 41 -6.89 9.74 -8.20
C ASP A 41 -7.26 9.50 -9.67
N GLY A 42 -7.19 8.23 -10.13
CA GLY A 42 -7.46 7.88 -11.52
C GLY A 42 -6.38 8.36 -12.50
N GLY A 43 -5.23 8.72 -11.99
CA GLY A 43 -4.14 9.28 -12.77
C GLY A 43 -3.31 8.24 -13.53
N ARG A 44 -2.20 8.72 -14.07
CA ARG A 44 -1.27 7.90 -14.83
C ARG A 44 -0.46 6.98 -13.93
N LEU A 45 0.18 5.99 -14.54
CA LEU A 45 1.15 5.16 -13.84
C LEU A 45 2.24 6.06 -13.25
N ALA A 46 2.44 5.95 -11.95
CA ALA A 46 3.42 6.74 -11.22
C ALA A 46 4.55 5.85 -10.72
N SER A 47 5.77 6.40 -10.72
CA SER A 47 6.93 5.77 -10.09
C SER A 47 7.02 6.18 -8.64
N PHE A 48 7.56 5.29 -7.80
CA PHE A 48 7.73 5.59 -6.39
C PHE A 48 8.82 6.64 -6.17
N ASP A 49 8.50 7.64 -5.36
CA ASP A 49 9.43 8.70 -4.95
C ASP A 49 9.41 8.78 -3.42
N ALA A 50 10.44 8.21 -2.80
CA ALA A 50 10.55 8.17 -1.34
C ALA A 50 10.67 9.57 -0.73
N ALA A 51 11.36 10.49 -1.40
CA ALA A 51 11.53 11.86 -0.90
C ALA A 51 10.20 12.61 -0.93
N ALA A 52 9.42 12.43 -1.98
CA ALA A 52 8.09 13.04 -2.10
C ALA A 52 7.13 12.49 -1.04
N LEU A 53 7.18 11.18 -0.78
CA LEU A 53 6.37 10.56 0.27
C LEU A 53 6.73 11.12 1.64
N ARG A 54 8.03 11.17 1.94
CA ARG A 54 8.52 11.70 3.23
C ARG A 54 8.07 13.14 3.43
N ALA A 55 8.23 13.97 2.41
CA ALA A 55 7.82 15.38 2.46
C ALA A 55 6.30 15.51 2.64
N GLY A 56 5.52 14.71 1.91
CA GLY A 56 4.06 14.73 2.01
C GLY A 56 3.55 14.30 3.39
N MET A 57 4.15 13.27 3.96
CA MET A 57 3.80 12.83 5.31
C MET A 57 4.17 13.87 6.36
N ALA A 58 5.35 14.48 6.26
CA ALA A 58 5.81 15.51 7.18
C ALA A 58 4.90 16.76 7.12
N ALA A 59 4.43 17.11 5.93
CA ALA A 59 3.55 18.27 5.72
C ALA A 59 2.07 17.97 6.04
N GLY A 60 1.69 16.71 6.25
CA GLY A 60 0.31 16.30 6.45
C GLY A 60 -0.53 16.30 5.17
N SER A 61 0.10 16.44 3.99
CA SER A 61 -0.61 16.38 2.71
C SER A 61 -0.78 14.96 2.20
N VAL A 62 -0.08 14.00 2.80
CA VAL A 62 -0.26 12.56 2.58
C VAL A 62 -0.46 11.90 3.93
N GLN A 63 -1.64 11.35 4.16
CA GLN A 63 -1.94 10.62 5.40
C GLN A 63 -3.16 9.73 5.18
N ALA A 64 -3.32 8.75 6.05
CA ALA A 64 -4.47 7.87 5.99
C ALA A 64 -4.83 7.36 7.39
N GLN A 65 -6.11 7.07 7.57
CA GLN A 65 -6.61 6.29 8.69
C GLN A 65 -7.55 5.26 8.09
N VAL A 66 -6.97 4.14 7.70
CA VAL A 66 -7.68 3.08 6.99
C VAL A 66 -7.39 1.72 7.62
N GLU A 67 -8.33 0.81 7.46
CA GLU A 67 -8.21 -0.58 7.89
C GLU A 67 -8.50 -1.50 6.73
N TRP A 68 -7.87 -2.66 6.72
CA TRP A 68 -8.11 -3.70 5.73
C TRP A 68 -9.39 -4.48 6.02
N GLU A 69 -10.14 -4.76 4.96
CA GLU A 69 -11.24 -5.72 4.96
C GLU A 69 -11.03 -6.73 3.83
N GLY A 70 -11.25 -8.01 4.12
CA GLY A 70 -11.16 -9.05 3.11
C GLY A 70 -9.78 -9.23 2.50
N LEU A 71 -8.74 -8.88 3.24
CA LEU A 71 -7.36 -9.00 2.78
C LEU A 71 -6.97 -10.47 2.63
N GLN A 72 -6.48 -10.84 1.45
CA GLN A 72 -6.02 -12.18 1.16
C GLN A 72 -4.87 -12.16 0.16
N ALA A 73 -4.11 -13.22 0.11
CA ALA A 73 -2.92 -13.31 -0.73
C ALA A 73 -2.83 -14.67 -1.42
N THR A 74 -2.22 -14.66 -2.60
CA THR A 74 -1.89 -15.86 -3.37
C THR A 74 -0.40 -15.80 -3.68
N ILE A 75 0.30 -16.93 -3.52
CA ILE A 75 1.73 -17.03 -3.72
C ILE A 75 2.04 -17.75 -5.03
N HIS A 76 2.95 -17.17 -5.80
CA HIS A 76 3.46 -17.75 -7.05
C HIS A 76 4.99 -17.65 -7.03
N ASP A 77 5.66 -18.63 -6.41
CA ASP A 77 7.12 -18.62 -6.22
C ASP A 77 7.62 -17.36 -5.51
N ASN A 78 8.36 -16.51 -6.21
CA ASN A 78 8.91 -15.27 -5.64
C ASN A 78 8.00 -14.06 -5.84
N VAL A 79 6.78 -14.29 -6.31
CA VAL A 79 5.76 -13.26 -6.53
C VAL A 79 4.53 -13.60 -5.71
N ALA A 80 3.93 -12.61 -5.11
CA ALA A 80 2.63 -12.75 -4.47
C ALA A 80 1.69 -11.67 -4.99
N VAL A 81 0.41 -11.98 -4.97
CA VAL A 81 -0.65 -11.00 -5.25
C VAL A 81 -1.56 -10.95 -4.03
N SER A 82 -1.76 -9.77 -3.49
CA SER A 82 -2.75 -9.56 -2.44
C SER A 82 -3.86 -8.66 -2.93
N THR A 83 -5.07 -8.91 -2.44
CA THR A 83 -6.24 -8.08 -2.73
C THR A 83 -7.01 -7.82 -1.45
N GLY A 84 -7.64 -6.66 -1.37
CA GLY A 84 -8.46 -6.32 -0.24
C GLY A 84 -9.08 -4.94 -0.39
N TYR A 85 -9.81 -4.55 0.61
CA TYR A 85 -10.41 -3.22 0.67
C TYR A 85 -9.79 -2.43 1.82
N LEU A 86 -9.49 -1.18 1.56
CA LEU A 86 -9.12 -0.20 2.58
C LEU A 86 -10.34 0.65 2.88
N VAL A 87 -10.68 0.77 4.16
CA VAL A 87 -11.88 1.50 4.59
C VAL A 87 -11.47 2.56 5.60
N GLY A 88 -11.89 3.79 5.39
CA GLY A 88 -11.60 4.90 6.29
C GLY A 88 -11.39 6.21 5.56
N THR A 89 -10.40 6.98 5.99
CA THR A 89 -10.07 8.27 5.39
C THR A 89 -8.69 8.27 4.78
N TRP A 90 -8.54 8.98 3.67
CA TRP A 90 -7.28 9.10 2.95
C TRP A 90 -7.10 10.53 2.47
N THR A 91 -5.91 11.08 2.70
CA THR A 91 -5.54 12.42 2.25
C THR A 91 -4.39 12.31 1.26
N ILE A 92 -4.57 12.82 0.06
CA ILE A 92 -3.53 12.90 -0.97
C ILE A 92 -3.56 14.29 -1.56
N GLY A 93 -2.39 14.94 -1.59
CA GLY A 93 -2.29 16.32 -2.09
C GLY A 93 -3.11 17.31 -1.29
N GLY A 94 -3.37 17.01 -0.01
CA GLY A 94 -4.16 17.86 0.86
C GLY A 94 -5.68 17.68 0.72
N ASP A 95 -6.12 16.77 -0.15
CA ASP A 95 -7.54 16.48 -0.37
C ASP A 95 -7.93 15.22 0.41
N THR A 96 -8.83 15.35 1.39
CA THR A 96 -9.23 14.28 2.28
C THR A 96 -10.56 13.70 1.84
N ARG A 97 -10.62 12.36 1.73
CA ARG A 97 -11.82 11.63 1.37
C ARG A 97 -12.08 10.51 2.36
N GLU A 98 -13.33 10.31 2.71
CA GLU A 98 -13.78 9.14 3.45
C GLU A 98 -14.42 8.18 2.46
N GLY A 99 -14.09 6.88 2.58
CA GLY A 99 -14.66 5.92 1.64
C GLY A 99 -14.06 4.54 1.78
N ARG A 100 -14.16 3.82 0.68
CA ARG A 100 -13.72 2.44 0.54
C ARG A 100 -12.96 2.32 -0.79
N TRP A 101 -11.79 1.72 -0.74
CA TRP A 101 -10.93 1.57 -1.92
C TRP A 101 -10.57 0.11 -2.11
N ARG A 102 -10.54 -0.33 -3.37
CA ARG A 102 -10.01 -1.64 -3.74
C ARG A 102 -8.51 -1.51 -3.94
N GLU A 103 -7.74 -2.43 -3.41
CA GLU A 103 -6.30 -2.42 -3.63
C GLU A 103 -5.81 -3.80 -4.04
N THR A 104 -5.07 -3.84 -5.14
CA THR A 104 -4.34 -5.01 -5.61
C THR A 104 -2.87 -4.70 -5.50
N ILE A 105 -2.11 -5.58 -4.85
CA ILE A 105 -0.67 -5.41 -4.66
C ILE A 105 0.07 -6.60 -5.25
N VAL A 106 1.10 -6.31 -6.05
CA VAL A 106 2.06 -7.31 -6.51
C VAL A 106 3.31 -7.18 -5.63
N TRP A 107 3.67 -8.28 -4.99
CA TRP A 107 4.80 -8.37 -4.08
C TRP A 107 5.92 -9.19 -4.71
N LEU A 108 7.16 -8.77 -4.48
CA LEU A 108 8.35 -9.56 -4.85
C LEU A 108 9.06 -9.99 -3.57
N ARG A 109 9.48 -11.27 -3.54
CA ARG A 109 10.31 -11.77 -2.45
C ARG A 109 11.75 -11.36 -2.68
N GLY A 110 12.33 -10.64 -1.73
CA GLY A 110 13.74 -10.28 -1.71
C GLY A 110 14.47 -10.93 -0.56
N GLY A 111 15.74 -10.60 -0.37
CA GLY A 111 16.54 -11.12 0.72
C GLY A 111 16.07 -10.67 2.11
N GLY A 112 15.38 -9.55 2.19
CA GLY A 112 14.86 -8.98 3.44
C GLY A 112 13.36 -9.19 3.65
N GLY A 113 12.69 -9.95 2.79
CA GLY A 113 11.26 -10.21 2.87
C GLY A 113 10.50 -9.76 1.64
N TRP A 114 9.20 -9.60 1.79
CA TRP A 114 8.31 -9.21 0.71
C TRP A 114 8.30 -7.69 0.52
N GLN A 115 8.40 -7.25 -0.74
CA GLN A 115 8.33 -5.83 -1.07
C GLN A 115 7.29 -5.57 -2.17
N VAL A 116 6.58 -4.45 -2.05
CA VAL A 116 5.59 -4.03 -3.04
C VAL A 116 6.30 -3.60 -4.32
N SER A 117 5.99 -4.28 -5.43
CA SER A 117 6.51 -3.96 -6.77
C SER A 117 5.54 -3.11 -7.58
N HIS A 118 4.25 -3.34 -7.38
CA HIS A 118 3.19 -2.58 -8.04
C HIS A 118 1.95 -2.61 -7.18
N LEU A 119 1.21 -1.52 -7.19
CA LEU A 119 -0.12 -1.52 -6.61
C LEU A 119 -1.10 -0.71 -7.45
N HIS A 120 -2.35 -1.10 -7.38
CA HIS A 120 -3.46 -0.40 -8.01
C HIS A 120 -4.52 -0.17 -6.95
N VAL A 121 -4.85 1.09 -6.73
CA VAL A 121 -5.89 1.51 -5.78
C VAL A 121 -6.98 2.22 -6.56
N SER A 122 -8.22 1.82 -6.38
CA SER A 122 -9.36 2.51 -6.98
C SER A 122 -10.50 2.62 -5.97
N GLU A 123 -11.19 3.76 -6.01
CA GLU A 123 -12.33 4.02 -5.12
C GLU A 123 -13.52 3.14 -5.51
N CYS A 124 -14.16 2.56 -4.50
CA CYS A 124 -15.43 1.87 -4.70
C CYS A 124 -16.55 2.90 -4.71
N LEU A 125 -17.22 2.99 -5.83
CA LEU A 125 -18.43 3.80 -5.91
C LEU A 125 -19.60 2.96 -5.42
N ALA A 126 -20.37 3.50 -4.51
CA ALA A 126 -21.47 2.80 -3.88
C ALA A 126 -22.61 2.47 -4.86
#